data_32e304da25870f9356970592c0131f97
#
_entry.id   32e304da25870f9356970592c0131f97
#
_cell.length_a   1.000
_cell.length_b   1.000
_cell.length_c   1.000
_cell.angle_alpha   90.00
_cell.angle_beta   90.00
_cell.angle_gamma   90.00
#
_symmetry.space_group_name_H-M   'P 1'
#
loop_
_entity.id
_entity.type
_entity.pdbx_description
1 polymer ?
#
loop_
_entity_poly.entity_id
_entity_poly.type
_entity_poly.pdbx_seq_one_letter_code
_entity_poly.pdbx_strand_id
1 'polypeptide(L)'
;MTEQDKEPERATEKGIFHAPWEKSFDKILTPFEEFLHRQTTSGLLLMGTAILALVLANSSLSEAYLHWVHTPISINIGGWSLEKTLQHWVNDGLMALFFFVVGLELKREILVGELAVPRQAVLPIIAATGGMVVPALIYFACNPEGEAARGWGIPMATDIAFAIGALVLLADRVPRALITFLVALAIVDDLGAVVVIALFYTDQLVWQSLLIAAVILGVLIVFNRAGIRQPLPYFLLGALLWFALLKSGVHATLAGVLTAFSIPARPKYDPRRFSEHVKALMARFDASHQPGKSIMTNVNLRAVVQSLKSSVHMVETPLQRLEHRMHTPVAFLVIPLFAFINAGIPMNFAGLGETLFHPVTLGVVLGLVLGKFFGIAGASWLALKLGIAQLPAQTRFSQIAGVAMLAGIGFTMAIFIAELGFANQPEYLLMAKTGVLVASILAGAGGFFWLRWVSKP
;
A
#
# COMPACT_ATOMS: atom_id res chain seq x y z
N MET A 1 -2.95 60.55 -1.35
CA MET A 1 -3.12 59.10 -1.65
C MET A 1 -1.75 58.52 -1.53
N THR A 2 -1.46 57.98 -0.39
CA THR A 2 -0.15 57.67 0.18
C THR A 2 0.18 56.19 -0.01
N GLU A 3 1.39 55.98 -0.42
CA GLU A 3 2.18 54.75 -0.64
C GLU A 3 2.40 53.92 0.64
N GLN A 4 1.36 53.36 1.23
CA GLN A 4 1.50 52.59 2.50
C GLN A 4 0.92 51.18 2.51
N ASP A 5 0.50 50.59 1.36
CA ASP A 5 -0.13 49.25 1.34
C ASP A 5 0.64 48.17 0.57
N LYS A 6 1.97 48.16 0.59
CA LYS A 6 2.78 47.12 -0.04
C LYS A 6 3.90 46.53 0.81
N GLU A 7 3.68 46.26 2.07
CA GLU A 7 4.67 45.54 2.89
C GLU A 7 4.06 44.65 3.96
N PRO A 8 3.52 43.45 3.62
CA PRO A 8 3.69 42.33 4.55
C PRO A 8 4.40 41.08 3.97
N GLU A 9 4.68 40.99 2.66
CA GLU A 9 5.25 39.75 2.10
C GLU A 9 6.78 39.60 2.20
N ARG A 10 7.54 40.68 2.45
CA ARG A 10 9.03 40.61 2.49
C ARG A 10 9.62 40.31 3.87
N ALA A 11 8.83 40.28 4.95
CA ALA A 11 9.34 40.07 6.30
C ALA A 11 9.55 38.60 6.68
N THR A 12 8.94 37.66 5.98
CA THR A 12 9.01 36.21 6.28
C THR A 12 10.24 35.50 5.68
N GLU A 13 10.90 36.06 4.67
CA GLU A 13 12.06 35.44 4.02
C GLU A 13 13.41 35.70 4.71
N LYS A 14 13.51 36.67 5.61
CA LYS A 14 14.80 37.08 6.23
C LYS A 14 15.35 36.13 7.30
N GLY A 15 14.63 35.05 7.66
CA GLY A 15 15.05 34.10 8.70
C GLY A 15 15.49 32.72 8.20
N ILE A 16 15.39 32.43 6.93
CA ILE A 16 15.71 31.11 6.37
C ILE A 16 17.05 31.18 5.65
N PHE A 17 18.05 30.48 6.16
CA PHE A 17 19.35 30.32 5.51
C PHE A 17 19.23 29.19 4.47
N HIS A 18 19.26 29.56 3.18
CA HIS A 18 19.27 28.60 2.09
C HIS A 18 20.67 28.45 1.50
N ALA A 19 21.14 27.23 1.34
CA ALA A 19 22.23 26.95 0.43
C ALA A 19 21.79 27.23 -1.03
N PRO A 20 22.71 27.62 -1.95
CA PRO A 20 22.31 28.00 -3.32
C PRO A 20 21.48 26.98 -4.09
N TRP A 21 21.60 25.70 -3.74
CA TRP A 21 20.87 24.56 -4.33
C TRP A 21 19.60 24.17 -3.54
N GLU A 22 19.41 24.63 -2.29
CA GLU A 22 18.22 24.34 -1.47
C GLU A 22 16.96 25.04 -1.98
N LYS A 23 17.08 26.19 -2.63
CA LYS A 23 15.94 26.93 -3.21
C LYS A 23 15.11 26.11 -4.21
N SER A 24 15.73 25.09 -4.79
CA SER A 24 15.04 24.17 -5.71
C SER A 24 14.26 23.06 -4.96
N PHE A 25 14.55 22.84 -3.68
CA PHE A 25 13.92 21.80 -2.85
C PHE A 25 12.93 22.37 -1.80
N ASP A 26 12.98 23.67 -1.52
CA ASP A 26 12.13 24.30 -0.49
C ASP A 26 10.76 24.79 -0.99
N LYS A 27 10.20 24.16 -2.01
CA LYS A 27 8.77 24.31 -2.22
C LYS A 27 8.05 23.66 -1.03
N ILE A 28 7.38 24.47 -0.20
CA ILE A 28 6.42 23.98 0.79
C ILE A 28 5.28 23.33 0.01
N LEU A 29 5.40 22.03 -0.22
CA LEU A 29 4.36 21.24 -0.85
C LEU A 29 3.22 21.09 0.14
N THR A 30 1.99 21.25 -0.32
CA THR A 30 0.84 20.86 0.48
C THR A 30 0.93 19.35 0.78
N PRO A 31 0.38 18.84 1.90
CA PRO A 31 0.39 17.41 2.20
C PRO A 31 -0.14 16.54 1.04
N PHE A 32 -1.06 17.08 0.24
CA PHE A 32 -1.58 16.40 -0.95
C PHE A 32 -0.57 16.39 -2.11
N GLU A 33 0.13 17.48 -2.37
CA GLU A 33 1.19 17.52 -3.41
C GLU A 33 2.38 16.64 -3.03
N GLU A 34 2.75 16.57 -1.75
CA GLU A 34 3.77 15.66 -1.24
C GLU A 34 3.34 14.20 -1.43
N PHE A 35 2.09 13.87 -1.13
CA PHE A 35 1.52 12.55 -1.40
C PHE A 35 1.60 12.20 -2.89
N LEU A 36 1.15 13.09 -3.78
CA LEU A 36 1.20 12.86 -5.23
C LEU A 36 2.64 12.66 -5.73
N HIS A 37 3.58 13.48 -5.26
CA HIS A 37 4.99 13.37 -5.65
C HIS A 37 5.62 12.05 -5.20
N ARG A 38 5.34 11.61 -3.99
CA ARG A 38 5.81 10.32 -3.46
C ARG A 38 5.23 9.15 -4.22
N GLN A 39 3.94 9.15 -4.51
CA GLN A 39 3.26 8.09 -5.26
C GLN A 39 3.77 7.98 -6.69
N THR A 40 3.97 9.10 -7.38
CA THR A 40 4.55 9.10 -8.73
C THR A 40 5.95 8.52 -8.75
N THR A 41 6.83 8.94 -7.81
CA THR A 41 8.22 8.49 -7.77
C THR A 41 8.30 6.99 -7.42
N SER A 42 7.51 6.52 -6.45
CA SER A 42 7.49 5.09 -6.08
C SER A 42 6.91 4.22 -7.20
N GLY A 43 5.86 4.68 -7.89
CA GLY A 43 5.29 3.98 -9.05
C GLY A 43 6.27 3.87 -10.22
N LEU A 44 7.04 4.94 -10.52
CA LEU A 44 8.07 4.90 -11.56
C LEU A 44 9.23 3.97 -11.19
N LEU A 45 9.67 3.97 -9.93
CA LEU A 45 10.69 3.05 -9.44
C LEU A 45 10.21 1.61 -9.55
N LEU A 46 8.98 1.34 -9.14
CA LEU A 46 8.37 0.02 -9.23
C LEU A 46 8.29 -0.46 -10.68
N MET A 47 7.86 0.40 -11.61
CA MET A 47 7.84 0.11 -13.04
C MET A 47 9.24 -0.18 -13.57
N GLY A 48 10.22 0.64 -13.21
CA GLY A 48 11.61 0.45 -13.62
C GLY A 48 12.20 -0.87 -13.11
N THR A 49 11.94 -1.24 -11.87
CA THR A 49 12.41 -2.52 -11.30
C THR A 49 11.73 -3.72 -11.93
N ALA A 50 10.44 -3.63 -12.25
CA ALA A 50 9.70 -4.68 -12.95
C ALA A 50 10.22 -4.90 -14.38
N ILE A 51 10.45 -3.82 -15.13
CA ILE A 51 11.04 -3.90 -16.47
C ILE A 51 12.45 -4.49 -16.39
N LEU A 52 13.26 -4.06 -15.42
CA LEU A 52 14.60 -4.60 -15.22
C LEU A 52 14.57 -6.11 -14.93
N ALA A 53 13.68 -6.57 -14.05
CA ALA A 53 13.50 -7.99 -13.76
C ALA A 53 13.10 -8.77 -15.02
N LEU A 54 12.17 -8.23 -15.82
CA LEU A 54 11.71 -8.85 -17.05
C LEU A 54 12.83 -8.95 -18.09
N VAL A 55 13.62 -7.89 -18.24
CA VAL A 55 14.79 -7.89 -19.15
C VAL A 55 15.85 -8.88 -18.69
N LEU A 56 16.18 -8.93 -17.41
CA LEU A 56 17.15 -9.89 -16.88
C LEU A 56 16.70 -11.33 -17.07
N ALA A 57 15.44 -11.63 -16.78
CA ALA A 57 14.86 -12.97 -16.92
C ALA A 57 14.83 -13.47 -18.39
N ASN A 58 14.89 -12.55 -19.38
CA ASN A 58 14.83 -12.86 -20.81
C ASN A 58 16.13 -12.50 -21.57
N SER A 59 17.22 -12.30 -20.86
CA SER A 59 18.54 -12.01 -21.41
C SER A 59 19.52 -13.17 -21.21
N SER A 60 20.76 -12.99 -21.65
CA SER A 60 21.87 -13.92 -21.37
C SER A 60 22.19 -14.07 -19.86
N LEU A 61 21.66 -13.19 -19.01
CA LEU A 61 21.82 -13.21 -17.56
C LEU A 61 20.69 -13.98 -16.85
N SER A 62 19.78 -14.61 -17.58
CA SER A 62 18.61 -15.31 -17.02
C SER A 62 18.99 -16.37 -15.99
N GLU A 63 19.97 -17.22 -16.28
CA GLU A 63 20.44 -18.24 -15.33
C GLU A 63 20.99 -17.63 -14.04
N ALA A 64 21.80 -16.58 -14.15
CA ALA A 64 22.37 -15.91 -12.99
C ALA A 64 21.26 -15.23 -12.15
N TYR A 65 20.29 -14.59 -12.79
CA TYR A 65 19.15 -13.96 -12.14
C TYR A 65 18.28 -14.99 -11.40
N LEU A 66 17.92 -16.09 -12.07
CA LEU A 66 17.10 -17.14 -11.46
C LEU A 66 17.85 -17.85 -10.32
N HIS A 67 19.15 -18.10 -10.48
CA HIS A 67 19.98 -18.66 -9.41
C HIS A 67 20.00 -17.74 -8.18
N TRP A 68 20.14 -16.44 -8.39
CA TRP A 68 20.14 -15.47 -7.30
C TRP A 68 18.77 -15.42 -6.57
N VAL A 69 17.65 -15.39 -7.31
CA VAL A 69 16.29 -15.40 -6.77
C VAL A 69 16.02 -16.67 -5.92
N HIS A 70 16.52 -17.82 -6.35
CA HIS A 70 16.33 -19.11 -5.67
C HIS A 70 17.47 -19.47 -4.70
N THR A 71 18.42 -18.55 -4.44
CA THR A 71 19.50 -18.80 -3.47
C THR A 71 18.92 -19.13 -2.10
N PRO A 72 19.29 -20.29 -1.49
CA PRO A 72 18.84 -20.68 -0.18
C PRO A 72 19.51 -19.80 0.89
N ILE A 73 18.71 -19.23 1.78
CA ILE A 73 19.16 -18.47 2.95
C ILE A 73 18.69 -19.21 4.18
N SER A 74 19.63 -19.67 5.01
CA SER A 74 19.33 -20.37 6.25
C SER A 74 19.65 -19.51 7.48
N ILE A 75 18.72 -19.47 8.42
CA ILE A 75 18.94 -18.87 9.74
C ILE A 75 18.89 -20.01 10.76
N ASN A 76 20.03 -20.23 11.41
CA ASN A 76 20.19 -21.28 12.43
C ASN A 76 20.34 -20.62 13.81
N ILE A 77 19.39 -20.88 14.72
CA ILE A 77 19.42 -20.38 16.08
C ILE A 77 19.25 -21.56 17.04
N GLY A 78 20.35 -21.98 17.68
CA GLY A 78 20.35 -23.17 18.53
C GLY A 78 20.02 -24.44 17.74
N GLY A 79 19.00 -25.19 18.16
CA GLY A 79 18.50 -26.37 17.44
C GLY A 79 17.45 -26.08 16.36
N TRP A 80 17.18 -24.82 16.03
CA TRP A 80 16.17 -24.39 15.07
C TRP A 80 16.83 -23.96 13.77
N SER A 81 16.43 -24.59 12.68
CA SER A 81 16.84 -24.23 11.32
C SER A 81 15.63 -23.74 10.53
N LEU A 82 15.74 -22.54 9.96
CA LEU A 82 14.79 -22.02 8.98
C LEU A 82 15.54 -21.79 7.67
N GLU A 83 15.35 -22.68 6.74
CA GLU A 83 15.94 -22.61 5.42
C GLU A 83 14.84 -22.31 4.40
N LYS A 84 14.97 -21.19 3.71
CA LYS A 84 14.05 -20.73 2.66
C LYS A 84 14.84 -20.02 1.56
N THR A 85 14.34 -20.02 0.32
CA THR A 85 14.94 -19.24 -0.75
C THR A 85 14.76 -17.73 -0.51
N LEU A 86 15.60 -16.92 -1.15
CA LEU A 86 15.46 -15.46 -1.10
C LEU A 86 14.06 -15.02 -1.52
N GLN A 87 13.47 -15.63 -2.55
CA GLN A 87 12.09 -15.37 -2.97
C GLN A 87 11.08 -15.60 -1.84
N HIS A 88 11.18 -16.70 -1.11
CA HIS A 88 10.29 -16.96 0.01
C HIS A 88 10.48 -15.96 1.16
N TRP A 89 11.73 -15.54 1.44
CA TRP A 89 12.00 -14.51 2.45
C TRP A 89 11.37 -13.16 2.10
N VAL A 90 11.39 -12.82 0.81
CA VAL A 90 10.74 -11.59 0.32
C VAL A 90 9.22 -11.72 0.37
N ASN A 91 8.67 -12.84 -0.13
CA ASN A 91 7.23 -13.06 -0.21
C ASN A 91 6.57 -13.20 1.16
N ASP A 92 7.23 -13.86 2.13
CA ASP A 92 6.67 -14.06 3.47
C ASP A 92 7.07 -12.93 4.43
N GLY A 93 8.34 -12.49 4.39
CA GLY A 93 8.89 -11.54 5.35
C GLY A 93 8.65 -10.08 4.97
N LEU A 94 9.10 -9.65 3.77
CA LEU A 94 8.93 -8.26 3.35
C LEU A 94 7.46 -7.92 3.06
N MET A 95 6.70 -8.87 2.49
CA MET A 95 5.27 -8.64 2.30
C MET A 95 4.49 -8.56 3.61
N ALA A 96 4.97 -9.16 4.71
CA ALA A 96 4.39 -8.92 6.02
C ALA A 96 4.55 -7.46 6.48
N LEU A 97 5.67 -6.79 6.14
CA LEU A 97 5.86 -5.35 6.39
C LEU A 97 4.95 -4.50 5.50
N PHE A 98 4.78 -4.90 4.24
CA PHE A 98 3.80 -4.24 3.35
C PHE A 98 2.39 -4.33 3.95
N PHE A 99 1.92 -5.52 4.29
CA PHE A 99 0.60 -5.69 4.90
C PHE A 99 0.47 -5.06 6.29
N PHE A 100 1.58 -4.86 7.00
CA PHE A 100 1.58 -4.06 8.22
C PHE A 100 1.24 -2.59 7.92
N VAL A 101 1.84 -1.99 6.91
CA VAL A 101 1.53 -0.60 6.48
C VAL A 101 0.11 -0.50 5.98
N VAL A 102 -0.33 -1.40 5.09
CA VAL A 102 -1.73 -1.46 4.62
C VAL A 102 -2.70 -1.60 5.79
N GLY A 103 -2.38 -2.42 6.79
CA GLY A 103 -3.19 -2.56 8.01
C GLY A 103 -3.25 -1.28 8.85
N LEU A 104 -2.16 -0.49 8.91
CA LEU A 104 -2.16 0.83 9.57
C LEU A 104 -3.03 1.83 8.80
N GLU A 105 -2.88 1.90 7.48
CA GLU A 105 -3.68 2.74 6.58
C GLU A 105 -5.17 2.40 6.69
N LEU A 106 -5.51 1.11 6.59
CA LEU A 106 -6.88 0.64 6.76
C LEU A 106 -7.46 1.05 8.11
N LYS A 107 -6.72 0.85 9.19
CA LYS A 107 -7.16 1.24 10.53
C LYS A 107 -7.37 2.75 10.63
N ARG A 108 -6.50 3.55 10.03
CA ARG A 108 -6.67 5.01 9.95
C ARG A 108 -7.93 5.39 9.18
N GLU A 109 -8.13 4.79 8.01
CA GLU A 109 -9.30 5.06 7.16
C GLU A 109 -10.63 4.71 7.88
N ILE A 110 -10.67 3.59 8.61
CA ILE A 110 -11.86 3.20 9.40
C ILE A 110 -12.12 4.17 10.56
N LEU A 111 -11.07 4.71 11.19
CA LEU A 111 -11.23 5.54 12.40
C LEU A 111 -11.45 7.02 12.10
N VAL A 112 -10.77 7.58 11.09
CA VAL A 112 -10.75 9.03 10.83
C VAL A 112 -10.76 9.40 9.34
N GLY A 113 -10.71 8.44 8.42
CA GLY A 113 -10.70 8.66 6.97
C GLY A 113 -12.09 8.60 6.33
N GLU A 114 -12.10 8.40 5.01
CA GLU A 114 -13.33 8.30 4.19
C GLU A 114 -14.25 7.14 4.63
N LEU A 115 -13.66 6.03 5.11
CA LEU A 115 -14.41 4.89 5.60
C LEU A 115 -15.05 5.12 6.98
N ALA A 116 -14.67 6.18 7.70
CA ALA A 116 -15.27 6.55 8.98
C ALA A 116 -16.67 7.17 8.81
N VAL A 117 -16.96 7.74 7.65
CA VAL A 117 -18.26 8.38 7.35
C VAL A 117 -19.11 7.45 6.49
N PRO A 118 -20.19 6.84 7.01
CA PRO A 118 -20.95 5.82 6.28
C PRO A 118 -21.41 6.25 4.87
N ARG A 119 -21.82 7.50 4.71
CA ARG A 119 -22.26 8.01 3.40
C ARG A 119 -21.16 8.04 2.35
N GLN A 120 -19.90 8.27 2.75
CA GLN A 120 -18.74 8.31 1.86
C GLN A 120 -18.18 6.91 1.64
N ALA A 121 -18.23 6.05 2.65
CA ALA A 121 -17.73 4.69 2.63
C ALA A 121 -18.53 3.74 1.73
N VAL A 122 -19.85 3.94 1.62
CA VAL A 122 -20.75 3.02 0.92
C VAL A 122 -20.34 2.79 -0.54
N LEU A 123 -20.03 3.84 -1.29
CA LEU A 123 -19.67 3.71 -2.70
C LEU A 123 -18.36 2.93 -2.90
N PRO A 124 -17.23 3.27 -2.25
CA PRO A 124 -16.00 2.49 -2.33
C PRO A 124 -16.17 1.02 -1.91
N ILE A 125 -16.94 0.75 -0.83
CA ILE A 125 -17.18 -0.62 -0.35
C ILE A 125 -17.95 -1.46 -1.36
N ILE A 126 -19.06 -0.93 -1.89
CA ILE A 126 -19.87 -1.64 -2.90
C ILE A 126 -19.05 -1.82 -4.19
N ALA A 127 -18.32 -0.80 -4.61
CA ALA A 127 -17.46 -0.84 -5.79
C ALA A 127 -16.36 -1.90 -5.64
N ALA A 128 -15.66 -1.94 -4.49
CA ALA A 128 -14.64 -2.96 -4.20
C ALA A 128 -15.23 -4.36 -4.15
N THR A 129 -16.38 -4.53 -3.50
CA THR A 129 -17.07 -5.84 -3.47
C THR A 129 -17.41 -6.33 -4.88
N GLY A 130 -17.95 -5.45 -5.74
CA GLY A 130 -18.18 -5.78 -7.16
C GLY A 130 -16.87 -6.09 -7.89
N GLY A 131 -15.82 -5.30 -7.62
CA GLY A 131 -14.46 -5.48 -8.16
C GLY A 131 -13.73 -6.73 -7.67
N MET A 132 -14.19 -7.39 -6.61
CA MET A 132 -13.69 -8.69 -6.16
C MET A 132 -14.54 -9.85 -6.70
N VAL A 133 -15.85 -9.77 -6.57
CA VAL A 133 -16.77 -10.86 -6.91
C VAL A 133 -16.80 -11.12 -8.41
N VAL A 134 -16.96 -10.08 -9.24
CA VAL A 134 -17.09 -10.27 -10.68
C VAL A 134 -15.84 -10.85 -11.33
N PRO A 135 -14.60 -10.37 -11.04
CA PRO A 135 -13.37 -10.99 -11.55
C PRO A 135 -13.23 -12.46 -11.11
N ALA A 136 -13.53 -12.76 -9.84
CA ALA A 136 -13.47 -14.11 -9.32
C ALA A 136 -14.42 -15.06 -10.06
N LEU A 137 -15.66 -14.62 -10.33
CA LEU A 137 -16.64 -15.39 -11.09
C LEU A 137 -16.21 -15.60 -12.53
N ILE A 138 -15.63 -14.58 -13.20
CA ILE A 138 -15.11 -14.72 -14.56
C ILE A 138 -13.96 -15.71 -14.60
N TYR A 139 -13.04 -15.63 -13.65
CA TYR A 139 -11.93 -16.58 -13.57
C TYR A 139 -12.45 -18.01 -13.35
N PHE A 140 -13.37 -18.19 -12.41
CA PHE A 140 -13.96 -19.50 -12.12
C PHE A 140 -14.74 -20.07 -13.31
N ALA A 141 -15.40 -19.21 -14.09
CA ALA A 141 -16.08 -19.65 -15.32
C ALA A 141 -15.09 -20.15 -16.40
N CYS A 142 -13.86 -19.58 -16.45
CA CYS A 142 -12.79 -20.07 -17.35
C CYS A 142 -12.10 -21.33 -16.81
N ASN A 143 -12.06 -21.51 -15.49
CA ASN A 143 -11.33 -22.57 -14.79
C ASN A 143 -12.18 -23.21 -13.68
N PRO A 144 -13.29 -23.94 -14.02
CA PRO A 144 -14.25 -24.41 -13.02
C PRO A 144 -13.74 -25.58 -12.20
N GLU A 145 -12.73 -26.32 -12.67
CA GLU A 145 -12.33 -27.59 -12.09
C GLU A 145 -10.80 -27.71 -11.93
N GLY A 146 -10.38 -28.62 -11.07
CA GLY A 146 -8.99 -28.97 -10.87
C GLY A 146 -8.18 -27.91 -10.12
N GLU A 147 -6.84 -28.02 -10.20
CA GLU A 147 -5.93 -27.11 -9.49
C GLU A 147 -5.91 -25.69 -10.07
N ALA A 148 -6.24 -25.56 -11.37
CA ALA A 148 -6.39 -24.25 -12.01
C ALA A 148 -7.47 -23.39 -11.33
N ALA A 149 -8.52 -24.01 -10.78
CA ALA A 149 -9.57 -23.28 -10.06
C ALA A 149 -9.05 -22.51 -8.84
N ARG A 150 -7.95 -22.94 -8.22
CA ARG A 150 -7.34 -22.26 -7.05
C ARG A 150 -6.90 -20.81 -7.34
N GLY A 151 -6.69 -20.46 -8.61
CA GLY A 151 -6.30 -19.10 -9.03
C GLY A 151 -7.43 -18.06 -9.00
N TRP A 152 -8.64 -18.38 -8.53
CA TRP A 152 -9.80 -17.48 -8.58
C TRP A 152 -9.61 -16.15 -7.85
N GLY A 153 -8.74 -16.10 -6.84
CA GLY A 153 -8.42 -14.89 -6.09
C GLY A 153 -7.44 -13.95 -6.82
N ILE A 154 -6.73 -14.44 -7.84
CA ILE A 154 -5.68 -13.67 -8.53
C ILE A 154 -6.24 -12.37 -9.15
N PRO A 155 -7.33 -12.39 -9.94
CA PRO A 155 -7.86 -11.20 -10.58
C PRO A 155 -8.67 -10.29 -9.65
N MET A 156 -8.76 -10.58 -8.36
CA MET A 156 -9.45 -9.73 -7.40
C MET A 156 -8.62 -8.52 -6.97
N ALA A 157 -7.30 -8.67 -6.89
CA ALA A 157 -6.42 -7.66 -6.31
C ALA A 157 -6.12 -6.50 -7.27
N THR A 158 -6.01 -5.30 -6.70
CA THR A 158 -5.56 -4.08 -7.39
C THR A 158 -4.19 -3.67 -6.87
N ASP A 159 -3.28 -3.30 -7.74
CA ASP A 159 -2.01 -2.69 -7.36
C ASP A 159 -2.20 -1.19 -7.14
N ILE A 160 -2.30 -0.79 -5.87
CA ILE A 160 -2.53 0.61 -5.47
C ILE A 160 -1.43 1.52 -6.02
N ALA A 161 -0.16 1.11 -5.92
CA ALA A 161 0.98 1.96 -6.30
C ALA A 161 0.95 2.28 -7.80
N PHE A 162 0.67 1.28 -8.63
CA PHE A 162 0.53 1.48 -10.07
C PHE A 162 -0.73 2.24 -10.45
N ALA A 163 -1.87 1.88 -9.86
CA ALA A 163 -3.15 2.50 -10.21
C ALA A 163 -3.17 3.99 -9.83
N ILE A 164 -2.69 4.34 -8.64
CA ILE A 164 -2.55 5.75 -8.23
C ILE A 164 -1.47 6.43 -9.06
N GLY A 165 -0.32 5.80 -9.29
CA GLY A 165 0.74 6.35 -10.14
C GLY A 165 0.22 6.74 -11.53
N ALA A 166 -0.57 5.88 -12.18
CA ALA A 166 -1.20 6.18 -13.46
C ALA A 166 -2.23 7.33 -13.37
N LEU A 167 -3.03 7.37 -12.29
CA LEU A 167 -4.03 8.42 -12.09
C LEU A 167 -3.38 9.78 -11.79
N VAL A 168 -2.29 9.81 -11.05
CA VAL A 168 -1.56 11.04 -10.69
C VAL A 168 -0.93 11.71 -11.91
N LEU A 169 -0.55 10.96 -12.95
CA LEU A 169 -0.11 11.53 -14.23
C LEU A 169 -1.23 12.37 -14.90
N LEU A 170 -2.48 12.21 -14.46
CA LEU A 170 -3.63 12.96 -14.92
C LEU A 170 -4.18 13.91 -13.83
N ALA A 171 -3.43 14.18 -12.75
CA ALA A 171 -3.91 14.95 -11.59
C ALA A 171 -4.43 16.35 -11.94
N ASP A 172 -3.86 16.99 -12.98
CA ASP A 172 -4.32 18.31 -13.48
C ASP A 172 -5.69 18.24 -14.18
N ARG A 173 -6.18 17.06 -14.50
CA ARG A 173 -7.42 16.85 -15.29
C ARG A 173 -8.52 16.16 -14.50
N VAL A 174 -8.19 15.52 -13.39
CA VAL A 174 -9.14 14.76 -12.58
C VAL A 174 -9.39 15.42 -11.23
N PRO A 175 -10.62 15.38 -10.70
CA PRO A 175 -10.92 15.91 -9.37
C PRO A 175 -10.14 15.14 -8.29
N ARG A 176 -9.69 15.83 -7.25
CA ARG A 176 -9.04 15.19 -6.08
C ARG A 176 -9.90 14.09 -5.43
N ALA A 177 -11.21 14.31 -5.40
CA ALA A 177 -12.17 13.32 -4.90
C ALA A 177 -12.15 11.98 -5.65
N LEU A 178 -11.74 11.97 -6.94
CA LEU A 178 -11.57 10.74 -7.70
C LEU A 178 -10.34 9.94 -7.25
N ILE A 179 -9.25 10.63 -6.90
CA ILE A 179 -8.05 10.01 -6.34
C ILE A 179 -8.38 9.40 -4.98
N THR A 180 -9.07 10.14 -4.11
CA THR A 180 -9.52 9.66 -2.79
C THR A 180 -10.43 8.44 -2.93
N PHE A 181 -11.35 8.44 -3.92
CA PHE A 181 -12.20 7.28 -4.20
C PHE A 181 -11.38 6.05 -4.60
N LEU A 182 -10.38 6.20 -5.50
CA LEU A 182 -9.50 5.08 -5.87
C LEU A 182 -8.71 4.54 -4.68
N VAL A 183 -8.19 5.42 -3.82
CA VAL A 183 -7.48 5.02 -2.59
C VAL A 183 -8.40 4.23 -1.67
N ALA A 184 -9.60 4.75 -1.38
CA ALA A 184 -10.56 4.09 -0.52
C ALA A 184 -11.01 2.72 -1.08
N LEU A 185 -11.27 2.66 -2.40
CA LEU A 185 -11.61 1.43 -3.10
C LEU A 185 -10.49 0.40 -2.96
N ALA A 186 -9.25 0.79 -3.23
CA ALA A 186 -8.11 -0.11 -3.22
C ALA A 186 -7.78 -0.62 -1.79
N ILE A 187 -7.94 0.22 -0.76
CA ILE A 187 -7.80 -0.19 0.64
C ILE A 187 -8.84 -1.27 1.02
N VAL A 188 -10.10 -1.13 0.56
CA VAL A 188 -11.14 -2.15 0.78
C VAL A 188 -10.84 -3.42 -0.01
N ASP A 189 -10.32 -3.29 -1.22
CA ASP A 189 -9.90 -4.40 -2.10
C ASP A 189 -8.76 -5.21 -1.45
N ASP A 190 -7.75 -4.53 -0.89
CA ASP A 190 -6.65 -5.17 -0.18
C ASP A 190 -7.11 -5.88 1.10
N LEU A 191 -8.06 -5.29 1.84
CA LEU A 191 -8.66 -5.98 2.98
C LEU A 191 -9.36 -7.26 2.54
N GLY A 192 -10.14 -7.20 1.45
CA GLY A 192 -10.80 -8.36 0.87
C GLY A 192 -9.78 -9.43 0.44
N ALA A 193 -8.69 -9.04 -0.21
CA ALA A 193 -7.60 -9.94 -0.58
C ALA A 193 -6.98 -10.62 0.64
N VAL A 194 -6.71 -9.87 1.72
CA VAL A 194 -6.19 -10.43 2.98
C VAL A 194 -7.14 -11.47 3.58
N VAL A 195 -8.46 -11.19 3.59
CA VAL A 195 -9.48 -12.14 4.08
C VAL A 195 -9.52 -13.39 3.21
N VAL A 196 -9.48 -13.24 1.89
CA VAL A 196 -9.47 -14.36 0.94
C VAL A 196 -8.21 -15.21 1.12
N ILE A 197 -7.03 -14.59 1.24
CA ILE A 197 -5.77 -15.30 1.51
C ILE A 197 -5.87 -16.10 2.81
N ALA A 198 -6.40 -15.48 3.86
CA ALA A 198 -6.53 -16.12 5.17
C ALA A 198 -7.44 -17.36 5.16
N LEU A 199 -8.55 -17.30 4.42
CA LEU A 199 -9.59 -18.33 4.45
C LEU A 199 -9.39 -19.43 3.40
N PHE A 200 -8.87 -19.10 2.24
CA PHE A 200 -8.87 -20.01 1.08
C PHE A 200 -7.48 -20.49 0.66
N TYR A 201 -6.40 -19.79 1.03
CA TYR A 201 -5.03 -20.16 0.68
C TYR A 201 -4.25 -20.71 1.89
N THR A 202 -4.95 -21.14 2.93
CA THR A 202 -4.35 -21.78 4.11
C THR A 202 -4.10 -23.26 3.83
N ASP A 203 -2.88 -23.71 4.14
CA ASP A 203 -2.49 -25.12 4.04
C ASP A 203 -2.96 -25.92 5.28
N GLN A 204 -2.29 -27.04 5.58
CA GLN A 204 -2.58 -27.85 6.76
C GLN A 204 -2.34 -27.07 8.05
N LEU A 205 -3.39 -26.94 8.89
CA LEU A 205 -3.34 -26.20 10.13
C LEU A 205 -2.58 -26.96 11.22
N VAL A 206 -1.54 -26.32 11.78
CA VAL A 206 -0.84 -26.78 12.97
C VAL A 206 -1.40 -26.03 14.19
N TRP A 207 -2.34 -26.66 14.89
CA TRP A 207 -3.09 -26.08 16.00
C TRP A 207 -2.22 -25.53 17.13
N GLN A 208 -1.07 -26.18 17.43
CA GLN A 208 -0.16 -25.72 18.46
C GLN A 208 0.45 -24.34 18.12
N SER A 209 0.91 -24.17 16.88
CA SER A 209 1.47 -22.90 16.42
C SER A 209 0.40 -21.80 16.33
N LEU A 210 -0.82 -22.18 15.95
CA LEU A 210 -1.96 -21.25 15.91
C LEU A 210 -2.35 -20.78 17.33
N LEU A 211 -2.30 -21.67 18.34
CA LEU A 211 -2.55 -21.30 19.72
C LEU A 211 -1.47 -20.30 20.23
N ILE A 212 -0.21 -20.55 19.90
CA ILE A 212 0.89 -19.61 20.22
C ILE A 212 0.63 -18.24 19.57
N ALA A 213 0.26 -18.22 18.30
CA ALA A 213 -0.09 -17.00 17.59
C ALA A 213 -1.26 -16.26 18.26
N ALA A 214 -2.30 -16.97 18.68
CA ALA A 214 -3.45 -16.40 19.39
C ALA A 214 -3.05 -15.80 20.75
N VAL A 215 -2.15 -16.45 21.51
CA VAL A 215 -1.63 -15.93 22.78
C VAL A 215 -0.83 -14.65 22.54
N ILE A 216 0.07 -14.62 21.54
CA ILE A 216 0.84 -13.43 21.19
C ILE A 216 -0.08 -12.27 20.78
N LEU A 217 -1.10 -12.55 19.96
CA LEU A 217 -2.10 -11.55 19.58
C LEU A 217 -2.88 -11.03 20.80
N GLY A 218 -3.23 -11.91 21.74
CA GLY A 218 -3.82 -11.54 23.03
C GLY A 218 -2.95 -10.56 23.81
N VAL A 219 -1.64 -10.83 23.90
CA VAL A 219 -0.67 -9.93 24.55
C VAL A 219 -0.59 -8.58 23.83
N LEU A 220 -0.57 -8.55 22.48
CA LEU A 220 -0.61 -7.31 21.71
C LEU A 220 -1.86 -6.47 22.00
N ILE A 221 -3.03 -7.12 22.11
CA ILE A 221 -4.30 -6.44 22.47
C ILE A 221 -4.24 -5.91 23.92
N VAL A 222 -3.67 -6.65 24.85
CA VAL A 222 -3.45 -6.19 26.22
C VAL A 222 -2.53 -4.97 26.23
N PHE A 223 -1.43 -4.97 25.48
CA PHE A 223 -0.54 -3.80 25.36
C PHE A 223 -1.26 -2.56 24.83
N ASN A 224 -2.11 -2.74 23.83
CA ASN A 224 -2.94 -1.65 23.31
C ASN A 224 -3.87 -1.09 24.41
N ARG A 225 -4.59 -1.96 25.13
CA ARG A 225 -5.50 -1.58 26.21
C ARG A 225 -4.78 -0.95 27.41
N ALA A 226 -3.59 -1.44 27.75
CA ALA A 226 -2.72 -0.88 28.77
C ALA A 226 -2.10 0.48 28.39
N GLY A 227 -2.32 0.95 27.14
CA GLY A 227 -1.85 2.25 26.68
C GLY A 227 -0.35 2.32 26.40
N ILE A 228 0.32 1.20 26.14
CA ILE A 228 1.71 1.17 25.72
C ILE A 228 1.80 1.77 24.31
N ARG A 229 2.52 2.90 24.18
CA ARG A 229 2.61 3.68 22.92
C ARG A 229 3.97 3.58 22.24
N GLN A 230 4.90 2.83 22.84
CA GLN A 230 6.21 2.58 22.23
C GLN A 230 6.07 1.55 21.10
N PRO A 231 6.62 1.80 19.89
CA PRO A 231 6.48 0.88 18.76
C PRO A 231 7.25 -0.44 18.94
N LEU A 232 8.44 -0.39 19.58
CA LEU A 232 9.35 -1.52 19.66
C LEU A 232 8.72 -2.81 20.22
N PRO A 233 7.96 -2.81 21.35
CA PRO A 233 7.29 -4.01 21.84
C PRO A 233 6.34 -4.63 20.83
N TYR A 234 5.61 -3.81 20.05
CA TYR A 234 4.72 -4.30 19.02
C TYR A 234 5.47 -4.93 17.84
N PHE A 235 6.62 -4.36 17.42
CA PHE A 235 7.46 -4.96 16.40
C PHE A 235 8.04 -6.31 16.83
N LEU A 236 8.53 -6.41 18.06
CA LEU A 236 9.08 -7.66 18.58
C LEU A 236 8.02 -8.75 18.68
N LEU A 237 6.85 -8.43 19.26
CA LEU A 237 5.73 -9.37 19.32
C LEU A 237 5.15 -9.66 17.93
N GLY A 238 5.13 -8.69 17.04
CA GLY A 238 4.73 -8.86 15.64
C GLY A 238 5.64 -9.84 14.88
N ALA A 239 6.96 -9.75 15.10
CA ALA A 239 7.91 -10.70 14.53
C ALA A 239 7.72 -12.12 15.10
N LEU A 240 7.43 -12.25 16.40
CA LEU A 240 7.08 -13.54 17.01
C LEU A 240 5.74 -14.08 16.48
N LEU A 241 4.75 -13.20 16.28
CA LEU A 241 3.47 -13.56 15.67
C LEU A 241 3.66 -14.04 14.23
N TRP A 242 4.50 -13.34 13.45
CA TRP A 242 4.86 -13.73 12.09
C TRP A 242 5.49 -15.13 12.06
N PHE A 243 6.44 -15.39 12.95
CA PHE A 243 7.09 -16.69 13.05
C PHE A 243 6.12 -17.80 13.48
N ALA A 244 5.21 -17.54 14.40
CA ALA A 244 4.19 -18.48 14.84
C ALA A 244 3.21 -18.81 13.70
N LEU A 245 2.75 -17.79 12.93
CA LEU A 245 1.89 -18.00 11.78
C LEU A 245 2.61 -18.74 10.65
N LEU A 246 3.89 -18.43 10.38
CA LEU A 246 4.71 -19.16 9.39
C LEU A 246 4.77 -20.67 9.66
N LYS A 247 4.70 -21.08 10.94
CA LYS A 247 4.70 -22.51 11.36
C LYS A 247 3.30 -23.08 11.52
N SER A 248 2.24 -22.27 11.40
CA SER A 248 0.87 -22.70 11.65
C SER A 248 0.13 -23.21 10.41
N GLY A 249 0.69 -23.00 9.20
CA GLY A 249 0.01 -23.24 7.92
C GLY A 249 -0.84 -22.06 7.44
N VAL A 250 -1.06 -21.06 8.30
CA VAL A 250 -1.68 -19.79 7.92
C VAL A 250 -0.63 -18.85 7.34
N HIS A 251 -0.99 -18.07 6.31
CA HIS A 251 -0.02 -17.16 5.68
C HIS A 251 0.58 -16.16 6.67
N ALA A 252 1.92 -16.14 6.72
CA ALA A 252 2.68 -15.33 7.64
C ALA A 252 2.43 -13.82 7.48
N THR A 253 2.06 -13.37 6.29
CA THR A 253 1.74 -11.96 5.98
C THR A 253 0.58 -11.40 6.79
N LEU A 254 -0.36 -12.26 7.24
CA LEU A 254 -1.43 -11.86 8.16
C LEU A 254 -0.93 -11.28 9.48
N ALA A 255 0.25 -11.69 9.93
CA ALA A 255 0.86 -11.13 11.13
C ALA A 255 1.03 -9.60 11.02
N GLY A 256 1.35 -9.11 9.83
CA GLY A 256 1.47 -7.67 9.57
C GLY A 256 0.16 -6.94 9.87
N VAL A 257 -0.94 -7.38 9.27
CA VAL A 257 -2.27 -6.78 9.47
C VAL A 257 -2.72 -6.88 10.93
N LEU A 258 -2.61 -8.06 11.55
CA LEU A 258 -3.02 -8.27 12.95
C LEU A 258 -2.21 -7.40 13.92
N THR A 259 -0.91 -7.26 13.67
CA THR A 259 -0.04 -6.37 14.46
C THR A 259 -0.45 -4.91 14.27
N ALA A 260 -0.72 -4.46 13.04
CA ALA A 260 -1.17 -3.10 12.74
C ALA A 260 -2.48 -2.76 13.47
N PHE A 261 -3.45 -3.69 13.45
CA PHE A 261 -4.70 -3.51 14.18
C PHE A 261 -4.50 -3.43 15.70
N SER A 262 -3.42 -4.00 16.22
CA SER A 262 -3.06 -3.93 17.64
C SER A 262 -2.41 -2.60 18.04
N ILE A 263 -1.89 -1.79 17.10
CA ILE A 263 -1.23 -0.51 17.38
C ILE A 263 -2.24 0.52 17.92
N PRO A 264 -1.93 1.29 19.01
CA PRO A 264 -2.84 2.30 19.55
C PRO A 264 -3.05 3.48 18.58
N ALA A 265 -4.33 3.86 18.40
CA ALA A 265 -4.74 5.01 17.58
C ALA A 265 -5.11 6.26 18.40
N ARG A 266 -4.91 6.22 19.72
CA ARG A 266 -5.26 7.34 20.60
C ARG A 266 -4.04 8.21 20.91
N PRO A 267 -4.11 9.56 20.74
CA PRO A 267 -3.02 10.45 21.12
C PRO A 267 -2.85 10.49 22.64
N LYS A 268 -1.68 10.95 23.11
CA LYS A 268 -1.40 11.12 24.53
C LYS A 268 -1.95 12.43 25.09
N TYR A 269 -1.90 13.49 24.28
CA TYR A 269 -2.39 14.81 24.65
C TYR A 269 -3.69 15.16 23.92
N ASP A 270 -4.60 15.80 24.68
CA ASP A 270 -5.73 16.53 24.13
C ASP A 270 -5.21 17.77 23.35
N PRO A 271 -5.81 18.12 22.20
CA PRO A 271 -5.43 19.29 21.41
C PRO A 271 -5.36 20.61 22.20
N ARG A 272 -6.24 20.81 23.19
CA ARG A 272 -6.24 22.02 24.04
C ARG A 272 -4.98 22.09 24.90
N ARG A 273 -4.66 21.01 25.61
CA ARG A 273 -3.44 20.92 26.45
C ARG A 273 -2.17 21.07 25.64
N PHE A 274 -2.16 20.56 24.40
CA PHE A 274 -1.05 20.74 23.47
C PHE A 274 -0.87 22.23 23.12
N SER A 275 -1.94 22.94 22.74
CA SER A 275 -1.87 24.35 22.41
C SER A 275 -1.30 25.19 23.57
N GLU A 276 -1.76 24.94 24.80
CA GLU A 276 -1.26 25.62 26.01
C GLU A 276 0.24 25.33 26.23
N HIS A 277 0.63 24.06 26.09
CA HIS A 277 2.02 23.63 26.27
C HIS A 277 2.95 24.24 25.22
N VAL A 278 2.54 24.26 23.94
CA VAL A 278 3.31 24.88 22.86
C VAL A 278 3.45 26.39 23.07
N LYS A 279 2.39 27.10 23.49
CA LYS A 279 2.46 28.52 23.82
C LYS A 279 3.48 28.80 24.92
N ALA A 280 3.48 27.98 25.98
CA ALA A 280 4.46 28.09 27.06
C ALA A 280 5.91 27.83 26.60
N LEU A 281 6.10 26.85 25.71
CA LEU A 281 7.42 26.57 25.11
C LEU A 281 7.88 27.68 24.18
N MET A 282 7.00 28.27 23.38
CA MET A 282 7.35 29.43 22.52
C MET A 282 7.72 30.65 23.35
N ALA A 283 7.00 30.95 24.42
CA ALA A 283 7.40 32.03 25.34
C ALA A 283 8.80 31.79 25.96
N ARG A 284 9.15 30.54 26.29
CA ARG A 284 10.50 30.17 26.75
C ARG A 284 11.55 30.28 25.65
N PHE A 285 11.19 29.96 24.41
CA PHE A 285 12.06 30.11 23.26
C PHE A 285 12.45 31.58 23.07
N ASP A 286 11.46 32.46 23.06
CA ASP A 286 11.65 33.91 22.92
C ASP A 286 12.49 34.49 24.06
N ALA A 287 12.22 34.08 25.32
CA ALA A 287 12.98 34.51 26.49
C ALA A 287 14.43 33.97 26.50
N SER A 288 14.70 32.84 25.84
CA SER A 288 16.03 32.23 25.76
C SER A 288 16.81 32.68 24.54
N HIS A 289 16.18 33.42 23.62
CA HIS A 289 16.82 33.91 22.41
C HIS A 289 17.86 35.00 22.76
N GLN A 290 19.12 34.77 22.37
CA GLN A 290 20.21 35.72 22.50
C GLN A 290 20.71 36.10 21.11
N PRO A 291 20.63 37.39 20.75
CA PRO A 291 21.15 37.85 19.45
C PRO A 291 22.62 37.46 19.25
N GLY A 292 22.90 36.83 18.11
CA GLY A 292 24.26 36.40 17.75
C GLY A 292 24.70 35.01 18.26
N LYS A 293 23.91 34.34 19.09
CA LYS A 293 24.14 32.94 19.47
C LYS A 293 23.34 31.97 18.61
N SER A 294 24.03 31.00 17.99
CA SER A 294 23.40 29.91 17.28
C SER A 294 22.60 29.00 18.23
N ILE A 295 21.53 28.39 17.72
CA ILE A 295 20.76 27.35 18.44
C ILE A 295 21.67 26.22 18.92
N MET A 296 22.73 25.90 18.17
CA MET A 296 23.67 24.84 18.52
C MET A 296 24.49 25.15 19.80
N THR A 297 24.77 26.44 20.06
CA THR A 297 25.57 26.86 21.21
C THR A 297 24.74 27.24 22.43
N ASN A 298 23.44 27.47 22.26
CA ASN A 298 22.53 27.84 23.36
C ASN A 298 21.82 26.59 23.91
N VAL A 299 22.26 26.10 25.07
CA VAL A 299 21.72 24.88 25.74
C VAL A 299 20.23 25.01 26.04
N ASN A 300 19.78 26.21 26.51
CA ASN A 300 18.38 26.45 26.85
C ASN A 300 17.49 26.42 25.61
N LEU A 301 17.92 27.07 24.53
CA LEU A 301 17.19 27.10 23.27
C LEU A 301 17.06 25.70 22.67
N ARG A 302 18.15 24.92 22.71
CA ARG A 302 18.17 23.53 22.28
C ARG A 302 17.23 22.63 23.10
N ALA A 303 17.18 22.82 24.42
CA ALA A 303 16.25 22.11 25.29
C ALA A 303 14.79 22.43 24.96
N VAL A 304 14.45 23.67 24.65
CA VAL A 304 13.11 24.09 24.24
C VAL A 304 12.74 23.45 22.89
N VAL A 305 13.64 23.46 21.90
CA VAL A 305 13.40 22.84 20.60
C VAL A 305 13.19 21.33 20.75
N GLN A 306 13.96 20.66 21.63
CA GLN A 306 13.80 19.25 21.89
C GLN A 306 12.47 18.95 22.62
N SER A 307 12.02 19.82 23.53
CA SER A 307 10.72 19.73 24.18
C SER A 307 9.56 19.95 23.21
N LEU A 308 9.70 20.88 22.27
CA LEU A 308 8.74 21.08 21.16
C LEU A 308 8.62 19.81 20.29
N LYS A 309 9.75 19.28 19.86
CA LYS A 309 9.77 18.03 19.09
C LYS A 309 9.09 16.87 19.83
N SER A 310 9.38 16.71 21.12
CA SER A 310 8.72 15.70 21.97
C SER A 310 7.23 15.95 22.12
N SER A 311 6.79 17.22 22.20
CA SER A 311 5.38 17.57 22.33
C SER A 311 4.59 17.25 21.06
N VAL A 312 5.15 17.53 19.88
CA VAL A 312 4.57 17.13 18.60
C VAL A 312 4.40 15.60 18.53
N HIS A 313 5.43 14.84 18.92
CA HIS A 313 5.35 13.39 18.96
C HIS A 313 4.29 12.83 19.93
N MET A 314 3.88 13.60 20.95
CA MET A 314 2.86 13.16 21.90
C MET A 314 1.43 13.45 21.44
N VAL A 315 1.25 14.35 20.48
CA VAL A 315 -0.05 14.63 19.84
C VAL A 315 -0.32 13.68 18.70
N GLU A 316 0.70 13.30 17.96
CA GLU A 316 0.57 12.27 16.94
C GLU A 316 0.28 10.91 17.59
N THR A 317 -0.68 10.18 17.01
CA THR A 317 -0.94 8.82 17.45
C THR A 317 0.21 7.89 17.08
N PRO A 318 0.48 6.82 17.85
CA PRO A 318 1.45 5.80 17.45
C PRO A 318 1.20 5.22 16.06
N LEU A 319 -0.09 5.05 15.70
CA LEU A 319 -0.52 4.59 14.38
C LEU A 319 -0.03 5.53 13.28
N GLN A 320 -0.32 6.85 13.34
CA GLN A 320 0.09 7.82 12.33
C GLN A 320 1.61 7.92 12.19
N ARG A 321 2.35 7.90 13.32
CA ARG A 321 3.81 7.93 13.31
C ARG A 321 4.42 6.72 12.61
N LEU A 322 3.86 5.53 12.86
CA LEU A 322 4.35 4.29 12.24
C LEU A 322 4.00 4.26 10.76
N GLU A 323 2.77 4.59 10.40
CA GLU A 323 2.33 4.70 9.01
C GLU A 323 3.28 5.62 8.23
N HIS A 324 3.48 6.85 8.69
CA HIS A 324 4.34 7.82 8.01
C HIS A 324 5.80 7.36 7.90
N ARG A 325 6.36 6.73 8.95
CA ARG A 325 7.75 6.24 8.94
C ARG A 325 7.96 5.01 8.09
N MET A 326 6.98 4.11 8.08
CA MET A 326 7.09 2.83 7.37
C MET A 326 6.66 2.94 5.90
N HIS A 327 5.86 3.94 5.55
CA HIS A 327 5.39 4.14 4.18
C HIS A 327 6.58 4.30 3.20
N THR A 328 7.56 5.15 3.51
CA THR A 328 8.72 5.38 2.64
C THR A 328 9.56 4.11 2.42
N PRO A 329 10.05 3.40 3.44
CA PRO A 329 10.80 2.15 3.21
C PRO A 329 9.98 1.08 2.51
N VAL A 330 8.67 0.99 2.77
CA VAL A 330 7.83 0.00 2.08
C VAL A 330 7.66 0.37 0.61
N ALA A 331 7.34 1.63 0.29
CA ALA A 331 7.11 2.07 -1.08
C ALA A 331 8.39 2.08 -1.95
N PHE A 332 9.55 2.39 -1.36
CA PHE A 332 10.81 2.55 -2.12
C PHE A 332 11.77 1.36 -2.04
N LEU A 333 11.55 0.42 -1.12
CA LEU A 333 12.42 -0.76 -0.98
C LEU A 333 11.62 -2.06 -1.05
N VAL A 334 10.59 -2.24 -0.20
CA VAL A 334 9.89 -3.53 -0.09
C VAL A 334 9.15 -3.88 -1.38
N ILE A 335 8.29 -2.98 -1.87
CA ILE A 335 7.49 -3.22 -3.08
C ILE A 335 8.38 -3.34 -4.33
N PRO A 336 9.39 -2.47 -4.59
CA PRO A 336 10.30 -2.65 -5.71
C PRO A 336 11.11 -3.94 -5.65
N LEU A 337 11.60 -4.34 -4.46
CA LEU A 337 12.35 -5.59 -4.31
C LEU A 337 11.45 -6.81 -4.53
N PHE A 338 10.20 -6.76 -4.04
CA PHE A 338 9.20 -7.80 -4.34
C PHE A 338 8.95 -7.91 -5.85
N ALA A 339 8.75 -6.77 -6.53
CA ALA A 339 8.57 -6.75 -7.97
C ALA A 339 9.80 -7.27 -8.71
N PHE A 340 11.00 -6.87 -8.31
CA PHE A 340 12.24 -7.36 -8.91
C PHE A 340 12.36 -8.87 -8.83
N ILE A 341 12.01 -9.48 -7.72
CA ILE A 341 12.11 -10.94 -7.52
C ILE A 341 11.01 -11.72 -8.24
N ASN A 342 9.80 -11.15 -8.32
CA ASN A 342 8.62 -11.91 -8.77
C ASN A 342 8.15 -11.56 -10.19
N ALA A 343 8.54 -10.39 -10.75
CA ALA A 343 8.18 -9.99 -12.10
C ALA A 343 9.13 -10.54 -13.19
N GLY A 344 10.21 -11.20 -12.82
CA GLY A 344 11.12 -11.84 -13.77
C GLY A 344 10.51 -13.11 -14.38
N ILE A 345 9.64 -12.92 -15.37
CA ILE A 345 8.91 -13.97 -16.05
C ILE A 345 9.72 -14.41 -17.28
N PRO A 346 10.20 -15.67 -17.33
CA PRO A 346 10.85 -16.18 -18.54
C PRO A 346 9.80 -16.34 -19.65
N MET A 347 9.94 -15.57 -20.72
CA MET A 347 9.02 -15.61 -21.86
C MET A 347 9.55 -16.59 -22.93
N ASN A 348 8.82 -17.65 -23.17
CA ASN A 348 9.03 -18.48 -24.35
C ASN A 348 8.25 -17.91 -25.53
N PHE A 349 8.90 -17.09 -26.35
CA PHE A 349 8.25 -16.45 -27.50
C PHE A 349 7.70 -17.45 -28.52
N ALA A 350 8.24 -18.66 -28.63
CA ALA A 350 7.77 -19.72 -29.54
C ALA A 350 6.43 -20.33 -29.05
N GLY A 351 6.22 -20.42 -27.72
CA GLY A 351 4.99 -20.94 -27.11
C GLY A 351 4.06 -19.85 -26.56
N LEU A 352 4.33 -18.57 -26.87
CA LEU A 352 3.58 -17.47 -26.30
C LEU A 352 2.07 -17.53 -26.65
N GLY A 353 1.72 -18.00 -27.86
CA GLY A 353 0.33 -18.18 -28.25
C GLY A 353 -0.40 -19.20 -27.37
N GLU A 354 0.19 -20.34 -27.09
CA GLU A 354 -0.40 -21.36 -26.22
C GLU A 354 -0.58 -20.84 -24.81
N THR A 355 0.43 -20.14 -24.29
CA THR A 355 0.36 -19.51 -22.96
C THR A 355 -0.74 -18.45 -22.87
N LEU A 356 -0.89 -17.60 -23.88
CA LEU A 356 -1.88 -16.52 -23.87
C LEU A 356 -3.32 -17.03 -23.97
N PHE A 357 -3.55 -18.12 -24.73
CA PHE A 357 -4.88 -18.71 -24.88
C PHE A 357 -5.19 -19.79 -23.84
N HIS A 358 -4.27 -20.06 -22.91
CA HIS A 358 -4.54 -20.99 -21.83
C HIS A 358 -5.64 -20.46 -20.89
N PRO A 359 -6.57 -21.32 -20.41
CA PRO A 359 -7.69 -20.91 -19.56
C PRO A 359 -7.28 -20.10 -18.31
N VAL A 360 -6.17 -20.44 -17.68
CA VAL A 360 -5.63 -19.69 -16.51
C VAL A 360 -5.25 -18.26 -16.92
N THR A 361 -4.49 -18.10 -18.00
CA THR A 361 -4.10 -16.77 -18.51
C THR A 361 -5.32 -15.94 -18.93
N LEU A 362 -6.24 -16.55 -19.70
CA LEU A 362 -7.48 -15.89 -20.11
C LEU A 362 -8.34 -15.48 -18.93
N GLY A 363 -8.50 -16.38 -17.94
CA GLY A 363 -9.25 -16.10 -16.72
C GLY A 363 -8.70 -14.92 -15.94
N VAL A 364 -7.37 -14.81 -15.85
CA VAL A 364 -6.69 -13.67 -15.22
C VAL A 364 -6.89 -12.38 -16.04
N VAL A 365 -6.65 -12.44 -17.36
CA VAL A 365 -6.77 -11.25 -18.24
C VAL A 365 -8.22 -10.73 -18.26
N LEU A 366 -9.18 -11.62 -18.51
CA LEU A 366 -10.60 -11.24 -18.53
C LEU A 366 -11.08 -10.77 -17.17
N GLY A 367 -10.65 -11.43 -16.09
CA GLY A 367 -10.99 -11.04 -14.73
C GLY A 367 -10.46 -9.65 -14.37
N LEU A 368 -9.19 -9.35 -14.62
CA LEU A 368 -8.60 -8.06 -14.32
C LEU A 368 -9.11 -6.94 -15.24
N VAL A 369 -9.24 -7.16 -16.54
CA VAL A 369 -9.63 -6.11 -17.49
C VAL A 369 -11.14 -5.92 -17.49
N LEU A 370 -11.91 -6.96 -17.81
CA LEU A 370 -13.37 -6.87 -17.92
C LEU A 370 -14.03 -7.01 -16.55
N GLY A 371 -13.56 -7.95 -15.73
CA GLY A 371 -14.15 -8.22 -14.42
C GLY A 371 -14.05 -7.03 -13.49
N LYS A 372 -12.88 -6.41 -13.37
CA LYS A 372 -12.71 -5.17 -12.57
C LYS A 372 -13.55 -4.03 -13.13
N PHE A 373 -13.51 -3.81 -14.46
CA PHE A 373 -14.29 -2.77 -15.09
C PHE A 373 -15.79 -2.90 -14.82
N PHE A 374 -16.38 -4.04 -15.17
CA PHE A 374 -17.82 -4.27 -14.98
C PHE A 374 -18.20 -4.44 -13.52
N GLY A 375 -17.34 -5.04 -12.71
CA GLY A 375 -17.56 -5.23 -11.28
C GLY A 375 -17.62 -3.89 -10.54
N ILE A 376 -16.61 -3.06 -10.69
CA ILE A 376 -16.54 -1.75 -10.01
C ILE A 376 -17.56 -0.77 -10.59
N ALA A 377 -17.57 -0.59 -11.91
CA ALA A 377 -18.48 0.37 -12.55
C ALA A 377 -19.95 -0.09 -12.45
N GLY A 378 -20.21 -1.38 -12.63
CA GLY A 378 -21.57 -1.94 -12.53
C GLY A 378 -22.13 -1.87 -11.11
N ALA A 379 -21.35 -2.27 -10.10
CA ALA A 379 -21.74 -2.17 -8.70
C ALA A 379 -21.94 -0.70 -8.27
N SER A 380 -21.07 0.19 -8.71
CA SER A 380 -21.20 1.63 -8.47
C SER A 380 -22.46 2.20 -9.12
N TRP A 381 -22.72 1.86 -10.38
CA TRP A 381 -23.94 2.27 -11.08
C TRP A 381 -25.21 1.79 -10.39
N LEU A 382 -25.24 0.54 -9.97
CA LEU A 382 -26.37 -0.03 -9.25
C LEU A 382 -26.61 0.68 -7.91
N ALA A 383 -25.55 0.94 -7.15
CA ALA A 383 -25.63 1.64 -5.87
C ALA A 383 -26.15 3.08 -6.03
N LEU A 384 -25.70 3.79 -7.07
CA LEU A 384 -26.18 5.13 -7.41
C LEU A 384 -27.63 5.13 -7.86
N LYS A 385 -28.03 4.17 -8.72
CA LYS A 385 -29.40 4.04 -9.22
C LYS A 385 -30.39 3.70 -8.10
N LEU A 386 -29.99 2.89 -7.13
CA LEU A 386 -30.80 2.54 -5.95
C LEU A 386 -30.83 3.67 -4.89
N GLY A 387 -30.07 4.75 -5.08
CA GLY A 387 -29.98 5.85 -4.12
C GLY A 387 -29.25 5.50 -2.82
N ILE A 388 -28.54 4.36 -2.78
CA ILE A 388 -27.78 3.90 -1.61
C ILE A 388 -26.47 4.67 -1.45
N ALA A 389 -25.87 5.10 -2.57
CA ALA A 389 -24.62 5.81 -2.60
C ALA A 389 -24.73 7.13 -3.38
N GLN A 390 -23.75 8.00 -3.21
CA GLN A 390 -23.62 9.27 -3.96
C GLN A 390 -22.26 9.35 -4.62
N LEU A 391 -22.19 10.03 -5.79
CA LEU A 391 -20.91 10.31 -6.43
C LEU A 391 -20.04 11.21 -5.55
N PRO A 392 -18.72 11.00 -5.53
CA PRO A 392 -17.79 11.94 -4.92
C PRO A 392 -17.93 13.34 -5.52
N ALA A 393 -17.62 14.37 -4.75
CA ALA A 393 -17.78 15.75 -5.16
C ALA A 393 -17.05 16.04 -6.49
N GLN A 394 -17.72 16.77 -7.39
CA GLN A 394 -17.18 17.17 -8.70
C GLN A 394 -16.78 15.99 -9.63
N THR A 395 -17.23 14.76 -9.36
CA THR A 395 -16.95 13.60 -10.21
C THR A 395 -18.14 13.23 -11.10
N ARG A 396 -17.83 12.62 -12.26
CA ARG A 396 -18.82 12.05 -13.17
C ARG A 396 -18.73 10.53 -13.15
N PHE A 397 -19.84 9.84 -13.41
CA PHE A 397 -19.84 8.37 -13.49
C PHE A 397 -18.83 7.83 -14.54
N SER A 398 -18.65 8.53 -15.66
CA SER A 398 -17.66 8.17 -16.68
C SER A 398 -16.20 8.20 -16.15
N GLN A 399 -15.92 9.02 -15.16
CA GLN A 399 -14.62 9.03 -14.48
C GLN A 399 -14.47 7.86 -13.50
N ILE A 400 -15.55 7.46 -12.82
CA ILE A 400 -15.59 6.21 -12.02
C ILE A 400 -15.31 5.00 -12.91
N ALA A 401 -15.89 4.96 -14.12
CA ALA A 401 -15.62 3.89 -15.09
C ALA A 401 -14.13 3.86 -15.52
N GLY A 402 -13.50 5.01 -15.71
CA GLY A 402 -12.07 5.08 -16.00
C GLY A 402 -11.19 4.61 -14.82
N VAL A 403 -11.57 4.95 -13.59
CA VAL A 403 -10.92 4.41 -12.37
C VAL A 403 -11.12 2.91 -12.26
N ALA A 404 -12.31 2.39 -12.60
CA ALA A 404 -12.58 0.96 -12.63
C ALA A 404 -11.64 0.20 -13.58
N MET A 405 -11.29 0.79 -14.73
CA MET A 405 -10.27 0.23 -15.62
C MET A 405 -8.87 0.28 -14.97
N LEU A 406 -8.46 1.40 -14.37
CA LEU A 406 -7.17 1.49 -13.69
C LEU A 406 -7.05 0.50 -12.53
N ALA A 407 -8.14 0.23 -11.82
CA ALA A 407 -8.18 -0.79 -10.78
C ALA A 407 -7.95 -2.22 -11.31
N GLY A 408 -8.04 -2.44 -12.61
CA GLY A 408 -7.62 -3.68 -13.29
C GLY A 408 -6.11 -3.87 -13.36
N ILE A 409 -5.29 -2.88 -12.96
CA ILE A 409 -3.85 -3.06 -12.77
C ILE A 409 -3.65 -3.89 -11.51
N GLY A 410 -3.48 -5.20 -11.65
CA GLY A 410 -3.30 -6.11 -10.51
C GLY A 410 -1.85 -6.34 -10.11
N PHE A 411 -0.93 -6.14 -11.03
CA PHE A 411 0.51 -6.38 -11.05
C PHE A 411 1.10 -7.05 -9.79
N THR A 412 1.67 -6.29 -8.84
CA THR A 412 2.38 -6.89 -7.68
C THR A 412 1.44 -7.71 -6.80
N MET A 413 0.23 -7.23 -6.55
CA MET A 413 -0.73 -7.90 -5.67
C MET A 413 -1.31 -9.15 -6.32
N ALA A 414 -1.64 -9.10 -7.61
CA ALA A 414 -2.11 -10.29 -8.33
C ALA A 414 -0.99 -11.33 -8.49
N ILE A 415 0.27 -10.92 -8.72
CA ILE A 415 1.42 -11.83 -8.70
C ILE A 415 1.59 -12.46 -7.32
N PHE A 416 1.45 -11.68 -6.23
CA PHE A 416 1.54 -12.21 -4.87
C PHE A 416 0.49 -13.30 -4.61
N ILE A 417 -0.76 -13.07 -5.00
CA ILE A 417 -1.82 -14.08 -4.85
C ILE A 417 -1.56 -15.29 -5.76
N ALA A 418 -0.99 -15.10 -6.96
CA ALA A 418 -0.61 -16.20 -7.84
C ALA A 418 0.48 -17.09 -7.21
N GLU A 419 1.49 -16.49 -6.57
CA GLU A 419 2.52 -17.22 -5.82
C GLU A 419 1.93 -18.09 -4.70
N LEU A 420 0.89 -17.58 -4.02
CA LEU A 420 0.19 -18.32 -2.97
C LEU A 420 -0.73 -19.42 -3.55
N GLY A 421 -1.46 -19.10 -4.61
CA GLY A 421 -2.44 -20.00 -5.21
C GLY A 421 -1.79 -21.18 -5.95
N PHE A 422 -0.65 -20.94 -6.57
CA PHE A 422 0.06 -21.90 -7.41
C PHE A 422 1.47 -22.23 -6.90
N ALA A 423 1.69 -22.19 -5.59
CA ALA A 423 2.99 -22.46 -4.95
C ALA A 423 3.64 -23.78 -5.38
N ASN A 424 2.82 -24.82 -5.65
CA ASN A 424 3.27 -26.15 -6.06
C ASN A 424 3.03 -26.43 -7.56
N GLN A 425 2.66 -25.42 -8.36
CA GLN A 425 2.23 -25.54 -9.75
C GLN A 425 2.95 -24.49 -10.62
N PRO A 426 4.24 -24.69 -10.95
CA PRO A 426 5.06 -23.68 -11.64
C PRO A 426 4.52 -23.32 -13.03
N GLU A 427 3.85 -24.27 -13.72
CA GLU A 427 3.25 -24.00 -15.03
C GLU A 427 2.07 -23.02 -14.92
N TYR A 428 1.13 -23.28 -13.99
CA TYR A 428 0.00 -22.38 -13.76
C TYR A 428 0.46 -21.02 -13.21
N LEU A 429 1.50 -21.00 -12.38
CA LEU A 429 2.11 -19.78 -11.88
C LEU A 429 2.65 -18.91 -13.02
N LEU A 430 3.37 -19.53 -13.98
CA LEU A 430 3.88 -18.83 -15.16
C LEU A 430 2.76 -18.26 -16.02
N MET A 431 1.71 -19.05 -16.27
CA MET A 431 0.53 -18.63 -17.01
C MET A 431 -0.21 -17.47 -16.33
N ALA A 432 -0.39 -17.57 -15.01
CA ALA A 432 -1.02 -16.53 -14.21
C ALA A 432 -0.21 -15.22 -14.23
N LYS A 433 1.11 -15.29 -14.00
CA LYS A 433 2.00 -14.12 -14.06
C LYS A 433 1.98 -13.44 -15.42
N THR A 434 2.00 -14.23 -16.50
CA THR A 434 1.87 -13.71 -17.88
C THR A 434 0.54 -13.01 -18.07
N GLY A 435 -0.55 -13.61 -17.61
CA GLY A 435 -1.89 -13.00 -17.63
C GLY A 435 -1.96 -11.69 -16.86
N VAL A 436 -1.38 -11.64 -15.67
CA VAL A 436 -1.31 -10.42 -14.83
C VAL A 436 -0.55 -9.29 -15.54
N LEU A 437 0.59 -9.60 -16.19
CA LEU A 437 1.37 -8.61 -16.91
C LEU A 437 0.58 -8.02 -18.08
N VAL A 438 0.00 -8.87 -18.92
CA VAL A 438 -0.82 -8.46 -20.06
C VAL A 438 -2.03 -7.64 -19.61
N ALA A 439 -2.75 -8.13 -18.60
CA ALA A 439 -3.91 -7.44 -18.05
C ALA A 439 -3.56 -6.06 -17.50
N SER A 440 -2.45 -5.95 -16.74
CA SER A 440 -2.02 -4.69 -16.14
C SER A 440 -1.66 -3.63 -17.19
N ILE A 441 -1.03 -4.04 -18.29
CA ILE A 441 -0.73 -3.14 -19.41
C ILE A 441 -2.04 -2.69 -20.09
N LEU A 442 -2.95 -3.62 -20.39
CA LEU A 442 -4.22 -3.30 -21.06
C LEU A 442 -5.12 -2.42 -20.18
N ALA A 443 -5.26 -2.76 -18.91
CA ALA A 443 -6.06 -2.00 -17.96
C ALA A 443 -5.48 -0.61 -17.69
N GLY A 444 -4.16 -0.51 -17.52
CA GLY A 444 -3.45 0.74 -17.31
C GLY A 444 -3.55 1.68 -18.50
N ALA A 445 -3.24 1.20 -19.71
CA ALA A 445 -3.38 1.97 -20.94
C ALA A 445 -4.84 2.36 -21.19
N GLY A 446 -5.77 1.40 -21.10
CA GLY A 446 -7.19 1.65 -21.31
C GLY A 446 -7.75 2.69 -20.34
N GLY A 447 -7.48 2.55 -19.03
CA GLY A 447 -7.93 3.48 -18.00
C GLY A 447 -7.32 4.87 -18.16
N PHE A 448 -6.01 4.96 -18.47
CA PHE A 448 -5.32 6.22 -18.71
C PHE A 448 -5.92 6.99 -19.91
N PHE A 449 -6.06 6.33 -21.07
CA PHE A 449 -6.63 6.98 -22.27
C PHE A 449 -8.11 7.31 -22.09
N TRP A 450 -8.89 6.46 -21.42
CA TRP A 450 -10.28 6.72 -21.08
C TRP A 450 -10.42 7.99 -20.23
N LEU A 451 -9.67 8.08 -19.13
CA LEU A 451 -9.70 9.24 -18.23
C LEU A 451 -9.22 10.52 -18.93
N ARG A 452 -8.17 10.41 -19.75
CA ARG A 452 -7.67 11.54 -20.54
C ARG A 452 -8.72 12.08 -21.50
N TRP A 453 -9.55 11.20 -22.06
CA TRP A 453 -10.60 11.58 -23.00
C TRP A 453 -11.83 12.18 -22.29
N VAL A 454 -12.26 11.59 -21.20
CA VAL A 454 -13.46 11.98 -20.45
C VAL A 454 -13.22 13.20 -19.55
N SER A 455 -12.00 13.36 -19.04
CA SER A 455 -11.60 14.48 -18.17
C SER A 455 -10.93 15.57 -19.02
N LYS A 456 -11.67 16.11 -19.98
CA LYS A 456 -11.21 17.31 -20.71
C LYS A 456 -11.16 18.50 -19.75
N PRO A 457 -10.14 19.39 -19.89
CA PRO A 457 -10.02 20.59 -19.07
C PRO A 457 -11.23 21.50 -19.21
#